data_e5d5427be6d4878ac1ab1c01efda3a2d
#
_entry.id   e5d5427be6d4878ac1ab1c01efda3a2d
#
_cell.length_a   1.000
_cell.length_b   1.000
_cell.length_c   1.000
_cell.angle_alpha   90.00
_cell.angle_beta   90.00
_cell.angle_gamma   90.00
#
_symmetry.space_group_name_H-M   'P 1'
#
loop_
_entity.id
_entity.type
_entity.pdbx_description
1 polymer ?
#
loop_
_entity_poly.entity_id
_entity_poly.type
_entity_poly.pdbx_seq_one_letter_code
_entity_poly.pdbx_strand_id
1 'polypeptide(L)'
;MAETKPHLERVIWIVLDSVGIGELPDAADYGDVGRNTLGHIARSRPLHLPNLLRLGLANIAPLDHLVPPAAPEGCFGKGATHSPGKDTTTGHWEMAGIWMPQAFPVYKNGFPRELIENFERAIGRKTLGNKPASGT
;
A
#
# COMPACT_ATOMS: atom_id res chain seq x y z
N MET A 1 10.85 39.25 10.96
CA MET A 1 10.01 39.12 9.75
C MET A 1 9.25 37.82 9.90
N ALA A 2 7.93 37.83 9.97
CA ALA A 2 7.14 36.63 10.04
C ALA A 2 7.20 35.93 8.66
N GLU A 3 7.74 34.70 8.63
CA GLU A 3 7.64 33.85 7.43
C GLU A 3 6.16 33.60 7.14
N THR A 4 5.65 34.19 6.06
CA THR A 4 4.33 33.83 5.55
C THR A 4 4.42 32.41 5.01
N LYS A 5 3.83 31.44 5.73
CA LYS A 5 3.69 30.07 5.22
C LYS A 5 2.97 30.10 3.88
N PRO A 6 3.45 29.40 2.87
CA PRO A 6 2.76 29.34 1.59
C PRO A 6 1.34 28.79 1.80
N HIS A 7 0.35 29.49 1.27
CA HIS A 7 -1.04 29.05 1.29
C HIS A 7 -1.22 28.00 0.20
N LEU A 8 -1.37 26.73 0.60
CA LEU A 8 -1.65 25.63 -0.31
C LEU A 8 -3.15 25.55 -0.58
N GLU A 9 -3.56 25.81 -1.82
CA GLU A 9 -4.97 25.77 -2.24
C GLU A 9 -5.42 24.39 -2.73
N ARG A 10 -4.45 23.52 -3.13
CA ARG A 10 -4.76 22.20 -3.68
C ARG A 10 -3.63 21.22 -3.37
N VAL A 11 -4.03 20.01 -2.97
CA VAL A 11 -3.14 18.83 -2.89
C VAL A 11 -3.69 17.76 -3.82
N ILE A 12 -2.83 17.21 -4.68
CA ILE A 12 -3.16 16.07 -5.54
C ILE A 12 -2.35 14.89 -5.02
N TRP A 13 -3.04 13.86 -4.55
CA TRP A 13 -2.44 12.63 -4.07
C TRP A 13 -2.70 11.49 -5.04
N ILE A 14 -1.65 10.92 -5.61
CA ILE A 14 -1.73 9.83 -6.58
C ILE A 14 -1.18 8.58 -5.93
N VAL A 15 -2.02 7.57 -5.74
CA VAL A 15 -1.63 6.24 -5.27
C VAL A 15 -1.48 5.33 -6.49
N LEU A 16 -0.29 4.79 -6.68
CA LEU A 16 -0.05 3.79 -7.72
C LEU A 16 -0.36 2.42 -7.12
N ASP A 17 -1.46 1.83 -7.55
CA ASP A 17 -1.90 0.52 -7.07
C ASP A 17 -0.87 -0.57 -7.39
N SER A 18 -0.65 -1.47 -6.43
CA SER A 18 0.28 -2.60 -6.52
C SER A 18 1.75 -2.24 -6.78
N VAL A 19 2.15 -0.96 -6.62
CA VAL A 19 3.53 -0.52 -6.78
C VAL A 19 4.21 -0.41 -5.42
N GLY A 20 5.18 -1.29 -5.17
CA GLY A 20 6.01 -1.28 -3.96
C GLY A 20 7.50 -1.18 -4.29
N ILE A 21 8.25 -0.49 -3.44
CA ILE A 21 9.71 -0.36 -3.50
C ILE A 21 10.31 -0.92 -2.20
N GLY A 22 10.67 -2.21 -2.23
CA GLY A 22 11.15 -2.93 -1.06
C GLY A 22 10.02 -3.44 -0.16
N GLU A 23 10.41 -3.92 1.01
CA GLU A 23 9.54 -4.50 2.03
C GLU A 23 9.62 -3.71 3.33
N LEU A 24 8.62 -3.89 4.19
CA LEU A 24 8.62 -3.32 5.55
C LEU A 24 9.44 -4.19 6.51
N PRO A 25 9.90 -3.64 7.64
CA PRO A 25 10.69 -4.39 8.64
C PRO A 25 9.97 -5.61 9.22
N ASP A 26 8.65 -5.61 9.25
CA ASP A 26 7.75 -6.67 9.73
C ASP A 26 7.27 -7.62 8.63
N ALA A 27 7.86 -7.56 7.44
CA ALA A 27 7.46 -8.36 6.28
C ALA A 27 7.41 -9.87 6.56
N ALA A 28 8.29 -10.36 7.47
CA ALA A 28 8.32 -11.78 7.86
C ALA A 28 7.01 -12.24 8.52
N ASP A 29 6.38 -11.38 9.31
CA ASP A 29 5.12 -11.69 10.03
C ASP A 29 3.94 -11.86 9.05
N TYR A 30 4.07 -11.27 7.86
CA TYR A 30 3.04 -11.28 6.81
C TYR A 30 3.39 -12.18 5.62
N GLY A 31 4.54 -12.87 5.65
CA GLY A 31 5.01 -13.70 4.53
C GLY A 31 5.40 -12.89 3.30
N ASP A 32 5.84 -11.67 3.48
CA ASP A 32 6.16 -10.71 2.42
C ASP A 32 7.66 -10.43 2.26
N VAL A 33 8.51 -11.25 2.88
CA VAL A 33 9.97 -11.15 2.73
C VAL A 33 10.37 -11.20 1.26
N GLY A 34 11.22 -10.27 0.83
CA GLY A 34 11.71 -10.15 -0.54
C GLY A 34 10.75 -9.46 -1.51
N ARG A 35 9.63 -8.90 -1.03
CA ARG A 35 8.70 -8.17 -1.90
C ARG A 35 9.28 -6.83 -2.34
N ASN A 36 9.37 -6.63 -3.67
CA ASN A 36 9.86 -5.40 -4.29
C ASN A 36 9.38 -5.32 -5.73
N THR A 37 8.14 -4.92 -5.93
CA THR A 37 7.50 -4.91 -7.27
C THR A 37 8.33 -4.13 -8.29
N LEU A 38 8.68 -2.88 -7.96
CA LEU A 38 9.40 -2.03 -8.90
C LEU A 38 10.83 -2.52 -9.14
N GLY A 39 11.53 -3.00 -8.10
CA GLY A 39 12.85 -3.59 -8.22
C GLY A 39 12.86 -4.86 -9.08
N HIS A 40 11.85 -5.71 -8.93
CA HIS A 40 11.72 -6.93 -9.76
C HIS A 40 11.44 -6.60 -11.23
N ILE A 41 10.59 -5.59 -11.50
CA ILE A 41 10.33 -5.14 -12.87
C ILE A 41 11.60 -4.53 -13.47
N ALA A 42 12.28 -3.66 -12.74
CA ALA A 42 13.54 -3.03 -13.21
C ALA A 42 14.62 -4.07 -13.54
N ARG A 43 14.69 -5.15 -12.76
CA ARG A 43 15.62 -6.26 -13.00
C ARG A 43 15.26 -7.06 -14.25
N SER A 44 13.96 -7.21 -14.53
CA SER A 44 13.50 -8.03 -15.66
C SER A 44 13.52 -7.30 -17.00
N ARG A 45 13.45 -5.98 -16.99
CA ARG A 45 13.44 -5.14 -18.19
C ARG A 45 13.79 -3.68 -17.87
N PRO A 46 14.41 -2.96 -18.83
CA PRO A 46 14.63 -1.53 -18.68
C PRO A 46 13.31 -0.78 -18.49
N LEU A 47 13.29 0.13 -17.51
CA LEU A 47 12.18 1.04 -17.27
C LEU A 47 12.49 2.43 -17.85
N HIS A 48 11.50 3.06 -18.47
CA HIS A 48 11.61 4.43 -18.95
C HIS A 48 10.67 5.33 -18.15
N LEU A 49 11.18 5.93 -17.07
CA LEU A 49 10.42 6.72 -16.10
C LEU A 49 11.06 8.11 -15.88
N PRO A 50 11.24 8.93 -16.95
CA PRO A 50 12.06 10.14 -16.87
C PRO A 50 11.53 11.15 -15.84
N ASN A 51 10.23 11.33 -15.74
CA ASN A 51 9.63 12.27 -14.79
C ASN A 51 9.75 11.80 -13.34
N LEU A 52 9.50 10.51 -13.06
CA LEU A 52 9.65 9.97 -11.71
C LEU A 52 11.12 9.94 -11.28
N LEU A 53 12.04 9.67 -12.20
CA LEU A 53 13.48 9.76 -11.94
C LEU A 53 13.86 11.19 -11.55
N ARG A 54 13.44 12.18 -12.34
CA ARG A 54 13.70 13.58 -12.05
C ARG A 54 13.17 14.00 -10.67
N LEU A 55 12.04 13.43 -10.24
CA LEU A 55 11.46 13.67 -8.91
C LEU A 55 12.15 12.90 -7.78
N GLY A 56 13.06 11.95 -8.07
CA GLY A 56 13.85 11.25 -7.07
C GLY A 56 13.48 9.77 -6.85
N LEU A 57 12.76 9.13 -7.77
CA LEU A 57 12.35 7.73 -7.61
C LEU A 57 13.52 6.79 -7.30
N ALA A 58 14.61 6.87 -8.08
CA ALA A 58 15.78 6.01 -7.88
C ALA A 58 16.63 6.40 -6.65
N ASN A 59 16.35 7.53 -6.00
CA ASN A 59 16.97 7.92 -4.75
C ASN A 59 16.31 7.25 -3.53
N ILE A 60 15.09 6.70 -3.69
CA ILE A 60 14.38 5.97 -2.64
C ILE A 60 15.08 4.64 -2.34
N ALA A 61 15.43 3.88 -3.39
CA ALA A 61 16.17 2.63 -3.33
C ALA A 61 16.88 2.38 -4.67
N PRO A 62 17.98 1.61 -4.69
CA PRO A 62 18.62 1.19 -5.93
C PRO A 62 17.64 0.42 -6.82
N LEU A 63 17.55 0.82 -8.08
CA LEU A 63 16.74 0.17 -9.11
C LEU A 63 17.64 -0.10 -10.32
N ASP A 64 17.63 -1.34 -10.79
CA ASP A 64 18.47 -1.76 -11.91
C ASP A 64 18.17 -0.91 -13.16
N HIS A 65 19.20 -0.53 -13.86
CA HIS A 65 19.15 0.30 -15.08
C HIS A 65 18.64 1.74 -14.88
N LEU A 66 18.37 2.18 -13.64
CA LEU A 66 17.96 3.53 -13.34
C LEU A 66 19.03 4.25 -12.54
N VAL A 67 19.53 5.34 -13.07
CA VAL A 67 20.55 6.16 -12.41
C VAL A 67 19.86 7.27 -11.62
N PRO A 68 20.06 7.33 -10.29
CA PRO A 68 19.48 8.40 -9.48
C PRO A 68 20.12 9.76 -9.86
N PRO A 69 19.32 10.82 -10.02
CA PRO A 69 19.87 12.16 -10.19
C PRO A 69 20.60 12.62 -8.92
N ALA A 70 21.72 13.34 -9.09
CA ALA A 70 22.47 13.90 -7.97
C ALA A 70 21.68 14.98 -7.21
N ALA A 71 20.79 15.69 -7.91
CA ALA A 71 19.91 16.72 -7.34
C ALA A 71 18.49 16.51 -7.88
N PRO A 72 17.66 15.69 -7.21
CA PRO A 72 16.27 15.49 -7.61
C PRO A 72 15.46 16.78 -7.41
N GLU A 73 14.48 17.00 -8.28
CA GLU A 73 13.60 18.18 -8.25
C GLU A 73 12.46 18.04 -7.23
N GLY A 74 12.19 16.82 -6.73
CA GLY A 74 11.16 16.53 -5.77
C GLY A 74 11.70 16.11 -4.40
N CYS A 75 10.83 16.09 -3.40
CA CYS A 75 11.09 15.43 -2.14
C CYS A 75 10.70 13.95 -2.27
N PHE A 76 11.54 13.08 -1.76
CA PHE A 76 11.31 11.63 -1.77
C PHE A 76 11.58 11.04 -0.39
N GLY A 77 11.02 9.86 -0.13
CA GLY A 77 11.22 9.16 1.14
C GLY A 77 10.51 7.82 1.16
N LYS A 78 10.70 7.10 2.27
CA LYS A 78 10.01 5.86 2.59
C LYS A 78 9.13 6.09 3.81
N GLY A 79 7.90 5.58 3.77
CA GLY A 79 7.04 5.47 4.92
C GLY A 79 6.92 4.02 5.35
N ALA A 80 6.93 3.77 6.66
CA ALA A 80 6.53 2.48 7.23
C ALA A 80 5.13 2.62 7.78
N THR A 81 4.27 1.64 7.54
CA THR A 81 2.95 1.58 8.15
C THR A 81 3.08 1.31 9.65
N HIS A 82 2.22 1.94 10.44
CA HIS A 82 2.16 1.76 11.89
C HIS A 82 0.98 0.84 12.28
N SER A 83 -0.06 0.83 11.48
CA SER A 83 -1.23 -0.03 11.67
C SER A 83 -0.89 -1.49 11.37
N PRO A 84 -1.28 -2.45 12.21
CA PRO A 84 -0.94 -3.87 12.05
C PRO A 84 -1.84 -4.56 11.02
N GLY A 85 -2.18 -3.91 9.93
CA GLY A 85 -3.03 -4.45 8.85
C GLY A 85 -2.29 -4.55 7.54
N LYS A 86 -2.61 -5.57 6.74
CA LYS A 86 -2.05 -5.80 5.41
C LYS A 86 -3.06 -5.50 4.29
N ASP A 87 -4.26 -5.09 4.66
CA ASP A 87 -5.33 -4.84 3.71
C ASP A 87 -5.29 -3.41 3.15
N THR A 88 -5.88 -3.23 1.98
CA THR A 88 -5.94 -1.94 1.27
C THR A 88 -6.62 -0.85 2.09
N THR A 89 -7.66 -1.19 2.84
CA THR A 89 -8.42 -0.22 3.64
C THR A 89 -7.55 0.37 4.73
N THR A 90 -6.87 -0.46 5.50
CA THR A 90 -5.92 -0.03 6.55
C THR A 90 -4.85 0.88 5.98
N GLY A 91 -4.23 0.51 4.85
CA GLY A 91 -3.20 1.32 4.21
C GLY A 91 -3.70 2.70 3.76
N HIS A 92 -4.88 2.77 3.12
CA HIS A 92 -5.45 4.04 2.69
C HIS A 92 -5.87 4.93 3.85
N TRP A 93 -6.43 4.36 4.92
CA TRP A 93 -6.79 5.11 6.11
C TRP A 93 -5.56 5.70 6.80
N GLU A 94 -4.49 4.92 6.90
CA GLU A 94 -3.25 5.41 7.51
C GLU A 94 -2.61 6.52 6.68
N MET A 95 -2.61 6.42 5.34
CA MET A 95 -2.20 7.51 4.46
C MET A 95 -3.05 8.78 4.65
N ALA A 96 -4.32 8.63 5.03
CA ALA A 96 -5.21 9.74 5.36
C ALA A 96 -5.08 10.22 6.81
N GLY A 97 -4.17 9.65 7.60
CA GLY A 97 -3.92 10.03 8.99
C GLY A 97 -4.76 9.27 10.03
N ILE A 98 -5.43 8.18 9.64
CA ILE A 98 -6.23 7.35 10.55
C ILE A 98 -5.42 6.09 10.89
N TRP A 99 -4.95 6.03 12.10
CA TRP A 99 -4.26 4.85 12.62
C TRP A 99 -5.23 3.84 13.21
N MET A 100 -5.05 2.58 12.84
CA MET A 100 -5.82 1.44 13.33
C MET A 100 -5.01 0.66 14.37
N PRO A 101 -5.44 0.61 15.65
CA PRO A 101 -4.70 -0.09 16.70
C PRO A 101 -4.80 -1.63 16.58
N GLN A 102 -5.75 -2.13 15.80
CA GLN A 102 -5.98 -3.56 15.58
C GLN A 102 -6.24 -3.82 14.10
N ALA A 103 -5.66 -4.90 13.58
CA ALA A 103 -5.95 -5.37 12.23
C ALA A 103 -7.39 -5.83 12.10
N PHE A 104 -7.96 -5.71 10.91
CA PHE A 104 -9.26 -6.31 10.61
C PHE A 104 -9.21 -7.83 10.76
N PRO A 105 -10.29 -8.46 11.25
CA PRO A 105 -10.35 -9.91 11.41
C PRO A 105 -10.26 -10.59 10.04
N VAL A 106 -9.48 -11.67 9.98
CA VAL A 106 -9.32 -12.49 8.77
C VAL A 106 -10.00 -13.84 8.98
N TYR A 107 -10.90 -14.20 8.09
CA TYR A 107 -11.68 -15.44 8.16
C TYR A 107 -11.14 -16.47 7.15
N LYS A 108 -10.03 -17.14 7.51
CA LYS A 108 -9.34 -18.11 6.64
C LYS A 108 -10.18 -19.31 6.21
N ASN A 109 -11.24 -19.62 6.95
CA ASN A 109 -12.16 -20.74 6.67
C ASN A 109 -13.59 -20.28 6.32
N GLY A 110 -13.74 -19.02 5.88
CA GLY A 110 -15.04 -18.38 5.74
C GLY A 110 -15.56 -17.81 7.07
N PHE A 111 -16.66 -17.10 7.01
CA PHE A 111 -17.29 -16.51 8.18
C PHE A 111 -17.84 -17.58 9.13
N PRO A 112 -17.88 -17.32 10.45
CA PRO A 112 -18.48 -18.22 11.42
C PRO A 112 -19.91 -18.59 11.03
N ARG A 113 -20.29 -19.87 11.28
CA ARG A 113 -21.60 -20.39 10.92
C ARG A 113 -22.74 -19.57 11.51
N GLU A 114 -22.63 -19.18 12.76
CA GLU A 114 -23.65 -18.37 13.45
C GLU A 114 -23.88 -17.02 12.74
N LEU A 115 -22.82 -16.36 12.30
CA LEU A 115 -22.93 -15.10 11.56
C LEU A 115 -23.68 -15.31 10.23
N ILE A 116 -23.34 -16.38 9.49
CA ILE A 116 -24.02 -16.72 8.24
C ILE A 116 -25.49 -17.04 8.45
N GLU A 117 -25.82 -17.86 9.45
CA GLU A 117 -27.21 -18.22 9.76
C GLU A 117 -28.04 -16.99 10.15
N ASN A 118 -27.49 -16.07 10.93
CA ASN A 118 -28.17 -14.82 11.29
C ASN A 118 -28.37 -13.93 10.07
N PHE A 119 -27.38 -13.81 9.22
CA PHE A 119 -27.47 -13.05 7.98
C PHE A 119 -28.51 -13.64 7.03
N GLU A 120 -28.48 -14.96 6.77
CA GLU A 120 -29.44 -15.67 5.93
C GLU A 120 -30.88 -15.51 6.43
N ARG A 121 -31.09 -15.57 7.75
CA ARG A 121 -32.37 -15.33 8.36
C ARG A 121 -32.88 -13.91 8.15
N ALA A 122 -31.97 -12.94 8.29
CA ALA A 122 -32.32 -11.53 8.12
C ALA A 122 -32.69 -11.17 6.66
N ILE A 123 -32.02 -11.78 5.67
CA ILE A 123 -32.30 -11.51 4.26
C ILE A 123 -33.31 -12.49 3.62
N GLY A 124 -33.70 -13.55 4.32
CA GLY A 124 -34.66 -14.59 3.85
C GLY A 124 -34.09 -15.42 2.68
N ARG A 125 -32.78 -15.52 2.53
CA ARG A 125 -32.11 -16.25 1.44
C ARG A 125 -30.84 -16.94 1.93
N LYS A 126 -30.41 -17.98 1.19
CA LYS A 126 -29.16 -18.66 1.46
C LYS A 126 -27.98 -17.90 0.83
N THR A 127 -26.85 -17.92 1.53
CA THR A 127 -25.57 -17.43 1.01
C THR A 127 -24.93 -18.43 0.05
N LEU A 128 -24.17 -17.91 -0.90
CA LEU A 128 -23.35 -18.70 -1.82
C LEU A 128 -21.88 -18.48 -1.50
N GLY A 129 -21.14 -19.59 -1.38
CA GLY A 129 -19.68 -19.55 -1.36
C GLY A 129 -19.08 -18.89 -0.11
N ASN A 130 -19.50 -19.28 1.10
CA ASN A 130 -18.82 -18.88 2.35
C ASN A 130 -17.43 -19.50 2.41
N LYS A 131 -16.49 -18.96 1.63
CA LYS A 131 -15.10 -19.39 1.50
C LYS A 131 -14.19 -18.17 1.37
N PRO A 132 -12.91 -18.26 1.79
CA PRO A 132 -11.97 -17.17 1.59
C PRO A 132 -11.73 -16.95 0.08
N ALA A 133 -11.79 -15.71 -0.33
CA ALA A 133 -11.51 -15.28 -1.69
C ALA A 133 -11.03 -13.84 -1.67
N SER A 134 -10.23 -13.45 -2.68
CA SER A 134 -9.91 -12.05 -2.91
C SER A 134 -11.14 -11.33 -3.46
N GLY A 135 -11.35 -10.10 -3.02
CA GLY A 135 -12.38 -9.21 -3.55
C GLY A 135 -11.94 -8.40 -4.77
N THR A 136 -10.72 -8.65 -5.24
CA THR A 136 -10.09 -7.95 -6.37
C THR A 136 -9.67 -8.93 -7.44
#